data_6346ac808a7006065f12ac3f734d6fc5
#
_entry.id   6346ac808a7006065f12ac3f734d6fc5
#
_cell.length_a   1.000
_cell.length_b   1.000
_cell.length_c   1.000
_cell.angle_alpha   90.00
_cell.angle_beta   90.00
_cell.angle_gamma   90.00
#
_symmetry.space_group_name_H-M   'P 1'
#
loop_
_entity.id
_entity.type
_entity.pdbx_description
1 polymer ?
#
loop_
_entity_poly.entity_id
_entity_poly.type
_entity_poly.pdbx_seq_one_letter_code
_entity_poly.pdbx_strand_id
1 'polypeptide(L)'
;MAKLKDFKKIKTEWLKDAQVREEYESQKEEFQVASEVIRARTKARMTQAQLARKIGTKTPAISRLESPGYGKASLATLKKVAHALGYEVQVKFVPKRRAQA
;
A
#
# COMPACT_ATOMS: atom_id res chain seq x y z
N MET A 1 21.01 0.65 -22.13
CA MET A 1 20.42 0.98 -21.99
C MET A 1 20.33 1.87 -21.11
N ALA A 2 20.33 2.43 -20.90
CA ALA A 2 20.35 3.41 -20.27
C ALA A 2 19.62 3.76 -19.50
N LYS A 3 19.35 3.40 -19.49
CA LYS A 3 18.47 3.58 -19.32
C LYS A 3 18.07 3.73 -17.96
N LEU A 4 18.61 3.09 -16.99
CA LEU A 4 18.32 3.28 -15.61
C LEU A 4 18.65 4.69 -15.21
N LYS A 5 19.74 5.20 -15.73
CA LYS A 5 20.15 6.52 -15.46
C LYS A 5 19.19 7.54 -16.04
N ASP A 6 18.76 7.31 -17.26
CA ASP A 6 17.80 8.19 -17.90
C ASP A 6 16.46 8.15 -17.21
N PHE A 7 16.05 6.97 -16.77
CA PHE A 7 14.81 6.83 -16.06
C PHE A 7 14.81 7.61 -14.75
N LYS A 8 15.91 7.55 -14.02
CA LYS A 8 16.01 8.28 -12.78
C LYS A 8 15.95 9.79 -13.00
N LYS A 9 16.54 10.25 -14.06
CA LYS A 9 16.51 11.66 -14.39
C LYS A 9 15.09 12.11 -14.70
N ILE A 10 14.37 11.34 -15.47
CA ILE A 10 12.99 11.64 -15.80
C ILE A 10 12.14 11.65 -14.55
N LYS A 11 12.33 10.67 -13.70
CA LYS A 11 11.58 10.59 -12.47
C LYS A 11 11.83 11.80 -11.58
N THR A 12 13.08 12.23 -11.53
CA THR A 12 13.43 13.38 -10.72
C THR A 12 12.74 14.64 -11.23
N GLU A 13 12.66 14.79 -12.53
CA GLU A 13 11.99 15.95 -13.09
C GLU A 13 10.49 15.91 -12.87
N TRP A 14 9.91 14.73 -12.94
CA TRP A 14 8.52 14.59 -12.62
C TRP A 14 8.24 15.04 -11.20
N LEU A 15 9.09 14.66 -10.28
CA LEU A 15 8.85 14.96 -8.87
C LEU A 15 9.08 16.41 -8.51
N LYS A 16 9.57 17.19 -9.48
CA LYS A 16 9.67 18.62 -9.26
C LYS A 16 8.32 19.29 -9.40
N ASP A 17 7.43 18.69 -10.15
CA ASP A 17 6.08 19.22 -10.27
C ASP A 17 5.30 18.77 -9.04
N ALA A 18 4.77 19.73 -8.30
CA ALA A 18 4.11 19.42 -7.03
C ALA A 18 2.92 18.51 -7.20
N GLN A 19 2.15 18.71 -8.25
CA GLN A 19 0.96 17.91 -8.47
C GLN A 19 1.33 16.47 -8.82
N VAL A 20 2.30 16.28 -9.70
CA VAL A 20 2.74 14.96 -10.07
C VAL A 20 3.32 14.24 -8.87
N ARG A 21 4.08 14.98 -8.06
CA ARG A 21 4.69 14.38 -6.88
C ARG A 21 3.64 13.90 -5.89
N GLU A 22 2.59 14.70 -5.71
CA GLU A 22 1.51 14.31 -4.81
C GLU A 22 0.86 13.02 -5.26
N GLU A 23 0.59 12.91 -6.54
CA GLU A 23 -0.02 11.71 -7.09
C GLU A 23 0.89 10.50 -6.94
N TYR A 24 2.17 10.71 -7.18
CA TYR A 24 3.13 9.63 -7.05
C TYR A 24 3.21 9.12 -5.63
N GLU A 25 3.26 10.01 -4.66
CA GLU A 25 3.37 9.60 -3.27
C GLU A 25 2.09 8.95 -2.76
N SER A 26 0.95 9.40 -3.24
CA SER A 26 -0.31 8.79 -2.89
C SER A 26 -0.37 7.34 -3.39
N GLN A 27 0.03 7.12 -4.64
CA GLN A 27 0.06 5.78 -5.20
C GLN A 27 1.06 4.89 -4.50
N LYS A 28 2.16 5.47 -4.07
CA LYS A 28 3.17 4.71 -3.35
C LYS A 28 2.62 4.19 -2.03
N GLU A 29 1.84 4.99 -1.32
CA GLU A 29 1.25 4.56 -0.07
C GLU A 29 0.25 3.44 -0.28
N GLU A 30 -0.59 3.57 -1.31
CA GLU A 30 -1.58 2.55 -1.61
C GLU A 30 -0.93 1.25 -2.01
N PHE A 31 0.13 1.34 -2.78
CA PHE A 31 0.87 0.16 -3.19
C PHE A 31 1.48 -0.52 -1.97
N GLN A 32 1.96 0.27 -1.03
CA GLN A 32 2.59 -0.27 0.16
C GLN A 32 1.61 -1.06 1.01
N VAL A 33 0.38 -0.55 1.16
CA VAL A 33 -0.64 -1.26 1.92
C VAL A 33 -0.96 -2.59 1.25
N ALA A 34 -1.17 -2.57 -0.06
CA ALA A 34 -1.49 -3.79 -0.79
C ALA A 34 -0.37 -4.83 -0.63
N SER A 35 0.87 -4.40 -0.76
CA SER A 35 2.01 -5.29 -0.61
C SER A 35 2.07 -5.90 0.78
N GLU A 36 1.79 -5.11 1.80
CA GLU A 36 1.85 -5.60 3.16
C GLU A 36 0.77 -6.65 3.42
N VAL A 37 -0.43 -6.43 2.89
CA VAL A 37 -1.49 -7.41 3.06
C VAL A 37 -1.15 -8.71 2.36
N ILE A 38 -0.68 -8.63 1.13
CA ILE A 38 -0.29 -9.81 0.38
C ILE A 38 0.80 -10.58 1.10
N ARG A 39 1.80 -9.86 1.58
CA ARG A 39 2.93 -10.51 2.23
C ARG A 39 2.50 -11.21 3.51
N ALA A 40 1.72 -10.54 4.34
CA ALA A 40 1.30 -11.11 5.61
C ALA A 40 0.38 -12.32 5.38
N ARG A 41 -0.52 -12.20 4.41
CA ARG A 41 -1.43 -13.30 4.09
C ARG A 41 -0.66 -14.51 3.57
N THR A 42 0.25 -14.29 2.65
CA THR A 42 1.02 -15.36 2.06
C THR A 42 1.89 -16.04 3.11
N LYS A 43 2.47 -15.25 4.00
CA LYS A 43 3.29 -15.81 5.05
C LYS A 43 2.46 -16.65 6.00
N ALA A 44 1.21 -16.30 6.20
CA ALA A 44 0.29 -17.09 7.02
C ALA A 44 -0.27 -18.28 6.26
N ARG A 45 0.09 -18.43 4.99
CA ARG A 45 -0.35 -19.53 4.14
C ARG A 45 -1.86 -19.57 3.98
N MET A 46 -2.46 -18.41 3.84
CA MET A 46 -3.88 -18.29 3.63
C MET A 46 -4.19 -17.81 2.23
N THR A 47 -5.27 -18.35 1.66
CA THR A 47 -5.78 -17.81 0.41
C THR A 47 -6.62 -16.57 0.71
N GLN A 48 -6.93 -15.80 -0.32
CA GLN A 48 -7.82 -14.65 -0.16
C GLN A 48 -9.16 -15.09 0.41
N ALA A 49 -9.67 -16.22 -0.07
CA ALA A 49 -10.97 -16.72 0.39
C ALA A 49 -10.91 -17.10 1.88
N GLN A 50 -9.82 -17.71 2.30
CA GLN A 50 -9.69 -18.10 3.69
C GLN A 50 -9.62 -16.89 4.60
N LEU A 51 -8.87 -15.87 4.19
CA LEU A 51 -8.78 -14.66 4.97
C LEU A 51 -10.13 -13.96 5.03
N ALA A 52 -10.82 -13.87 3.89
CA ALA A 52 -12.13 -13.24 3.85
C ALA A 52 -13.08 -13.92 4.82
N ARG A 53 -13.08 -15.25 4.82
CA ARG A 53 -13.95 -15.98 5.71
C ARG A 53 -13.59 -15.72 7.16
N LYS A 54 -12.32 -15.65 7.44
CA LYS A 54 -11.89 -15.48 8.83
C LYS A 54 -12.31 -14.14 9.41
N ILE A 55 -12.37 -13.11 8.59
CA ILE A 55 -12.75 -11.79 9.10
C ILE A 55 -14.21 -11.45 8.79
N GLY A 56 -14.96 -12.40 8.22
CA GLY A 56 -16.38 -12.18 7.99
C GLY A 56 -16.71 -11.32 6.79
N THR A 57 -15.90 -11.39 5.75
CA THR A 57 -16.15 -10.63 4.54
C THR A 57 -16.08 -11.57 3.34
N LYS A 58 -16.10 -11.01 2.15
CA LYS A 58 -16.07 -11.80 0.92
C LYS A 58 -14.78 -11.62 0.18
N THR A 59 -14.44 -12.62 -0.63
CA THR A 59 -13.17 -12.64 -1.33
C THR A 59 -12.91 -11.36 -2.13
N PRO A 60 -13.89 -10.79 -2.86
CA PRO A 60 -13.61 -9.57 -3.60
C PRO A 60 -13.12 -8.43 -2.73
N ALA A 61 -13.54 -8.38 -1.46
CA ALA A 61 -13.07 -7.34 -0.57
C ALA A 61 -11.58 -7.47 -0.30
N ILE A 62 -11.11 -8.71 -0.11
CA ILE A 62 -9.69 -8.95 0.09
C ILE A 62 -8.92 -8.65 -1.19
N SER A 63 -9.47 -9.04 -2.33
CA SER A 63 -8.83 -8.78 -3.60
C SER A 63 -8.63 -7.28 -3.82
N ARG A 64 -9.60 -6.47 -3.42
CA ARG A 64 -9.47 -5.02 -3.55
C ARG A 64 -8.39 -4.48 -2.64
N LEU A 65 -8.30 -4.98 -1.43
CA LEU A 65 -7.25 -4.55 -0.51
C LEU A 65 -5.87 -4.83 -1.05
N GLU A 66 -5.75 -5.89 -1.84
CA GLU A 66 -4.47 -6.28 -2.41
C GLU A 66 -4.22 -5.66 -3.77
N SER A 67 -5.06 -4.76 -4.19
CA SER A 67 -4.91 -4.07 -5.47
C SER A 67 -4.27 -2.73 -5.25
N PRO A 68 -3.15 -2.45 -5.88
CA PRO A 68 -2.53 -1.13 -5.78
C PRO A 68 -3.51 -0.12 -6.33
N GLY A 69 -3.67 0.98 -5.72
CA GLY A 69 -4.57 2.00 -6.20
C GLY A 69 -5.97 1.94 -5.66
N TYR A 70 -6.29 0.91 -4.88
CA TYR A 70 -7.60 0.87 -4.26
C TYR A 70 -7.73 1.98 -3.22
N GLY A 71 -6.80 2.05 -2.29
CA GLY A 71 -6.68 3.17 -1.38
C GLY A 71 -7.87 3.54 -0.52
N LYS A 72 -8.87 2.68 -0.41
CA LYS A 72 -10.07 3.02 0.34
C LYS A 72 -10.30 2.17 1.55
N ALA A 73 -9.32 1.42 1.96
CA ALA A 73 -9.46 0.60 3.15
C ALA A 73 -9.44 1.48 4.39
N SER A 74 -10.40 1.29 5.26
CA SER A 74 -10.41 2.02 6.50
C SER A 74 -9.41 1.41 7.47
N LEU A 75 -9.01 2.18 8.46
CA LEU A 75 -8.12 1.67 9.49
C LEU A 75 -8.77 0.50 10.21
N ALA A 76 -10.08 0.57 10.42
CA ALA A 76 -10.78 -0.53 11.09
C ALA A 76 -10.66 -1.83 10.29
N THR A 77 -10.78 -1.74 8.97
CA THR A 77 -10.64 -2.92 8.12
C THR A 77 -9.22 -3.46 8.17
N LEU A 78 -8.24 -2.58 8.10
CA LEU A 78 -6.85 -3.01 8.16
C LEU A 78 -6.53 -3.67 9.50
N LYS A 79 -7.10 -3.18 10.57
CA LYS A 79 -6.91 -3.80 11.88
C LYS A 79 -7.50 -5.19 11.92
N LYS A 80 -8.65 -5.40 11.33
CA LYS A 80 -9.25 -6.73 11.28
C LYS A 80 -8.37 -7.70 10.50
N VAL A 81 -7.88 -7.26 9.35
CA VAL A 81 -7.02 -8.09 8.53
C VAL A 81 -5.73 -8.44 9.28
N ALA A 82 -5.09 -7.44 9.85
CA ALA A 82 -3.84 -7.65 10.56
C ALA A 82 -4.04 -8.60 11.73
N HIS A 83 -5.08 -8.38 12.52
CA HIS A 83 -5.33 -9.21 13.68
C HIS A 83 -5.57 -10.66 13.27
N ALA A 84 -6.31 -10.88 12.19
CA ALA A 84 -6.58 -12.23 11.72
C ALA A 84 -5.29 -12.95 11.29
N LEU A 85 -4.29 -12.19 10.89
CA LEU A 85 -3.03 -12.75 10.42
C LEU A 85 -1.96 -12.77 11.50
N GLY A 86 -2.28 -12.32 12.70
CA GLY A 86 -1.31 -12.30 13.80
C GLY A 86 -0.43 -11.08 13.82
N TYR A 87 -0.88 -9.97 13.24
CA TYR A 87 -0.12 -8.74 13.18
C TYR A 87 -0.88 -7.61 13.83
N GLU A 88 -0.18 -6.52 14.06
CA GLU A 88 -0.78 -5.28 14.52
C GLU A 88 -0.56 -4.22 13.49
N VAL A 89 -1.51 -3.30 13.36
CA VAL A 89 -1.34 -2.15 12.48
C VAL A 89 -0.74 -1.02 13.30
N GLN A 90 0.33 -0.45 12.80
CA GLN A 90 0.93 0.73 13.40
C GLN A 90 0.83 1.87 12.42
N VAL A 91 0.38 3.01 12.88
CA VAL A 91 0.27 4.21 12.05
C VAL A 91 1.30 5.20 12.54
N LYS A 92 2.06 5.75 11.61
CA LYS A 92 3.10 6.64 11.92
C LYS A 92 3.01 7.83 11.03
N PHE A 93 3.15 9.00 11.56
CA PHE A 93 3.21 10.22 10.76
C PHE A 93 4.67 10.48 10.49
N VAL A 94 5.02 10.58 9.22
CA VAL A 94 6.40 10.83 8.83
C VAL A 94 6.49 12.25 8.29
N PRO A 95 7.41 13.05 8.76
CA PRO A 95 7.53 14.44 8.27
C PRO A 95 7.84 14.46 6.78
N LYS A 96 7.23 15.41 6.11
CA LYS A 96 7.53 15.59 4.72
C LYS A 96 8.89 16.18 4.60
N ARG A 97 9.64 15.75 3.59
CA ARG A 97 10.88 16.19 3.50
C ARG A 97 10.89 17.42 2.81
N ARG A 98 10.36 18.25 2.59
CA ARG A 98 10.38 19.26 2.02
C ARG A 98 10.77 20.28 2.57
N ALA A 99 11.11 20.66 2.40
CA ALA A 99 11.54 21.45 2.64
C ALA A 99 11.16 22.33 3.25
N GLN A 100 10.97 22.54 3.48
CA GLN A 100 10.57 23.19 3.99
C GLN A 100 11.13 24.13 4.14
N ALA A 101 11.60 24.09 4.00
CA ALA A 101 12.04 24.96 4.09
C ALA A 101 11.85 25.72 4.05
#